data_1cdb5cac40038c43011326581634bc7f
#
_entry.id   1cdb5cac40038c43011326581634bc7f
#
_cell.length_a   1.000
_cell.length_b   1.000
_cell.length_c   1.000
_cell.angle_alpha   90.00
_cell.angle_beta   90.00
_cell.angle_gamma   90.00
#
_symmetry.space_group_name_H-M   'P 1'
#
loop_
_entity.id
_entity.type
_entity.pdbx_description
1 polymer ?
#
loop_
_entity_poly.entity_id
_entity_poly.type
_entity_poly.pdbx_seq_one_letter_code
_entity_poly.pdbx_strand_id
1 'polypeptide(L)'
;IDTEDDYVFAQKKDNADNVCLSVKVRYDGKTCEKEEFVHFESDMELSLSRLLFKAMSEITGIVPKWGVITGIRPVKRVNDMLSEGMNKAEIFKAMESRYLCSEEKCDIAYKTAITQKPVLDELEKDSFSLYVSVPFCPTRCSYCSFVSQSIEGWMKLIPEYVNKLCEEIVYTAKITKKLGLKLDTVYF
;
A
#
# COMPACT_ATOMS: atom_id res chain seq x y z
N ILE A 1 26.91 5.38 15.74
CA ILE A 1 26.88 3.93 15.43
C ILE A 1 28.11 3.68 14.54
N ASP A 2 29.21 3.20 15.13
CA ASP A 2 30.39 2.74 14.40
C ASP A 2 30.28 1.21 14.28
N THR A 3 29.57 0.76 13.27
CA THR A 3 29.49 -0.65 12.91
C THR A 3 30.01 -0.81 11.50
N GLU A 4 30.67 -1.93 11.21
CA GLU A 4 31.03 -2.31 9.83
C GLU A 4 29.79 -2.81 9.05
N ASP A 5 28.70 -3.08 9.74
CA ASP A 5 27.47 -3.64 9.19
C ASP A 5 26.64 -2.60 8.41
N ASP A 6 25.84 -3.07 7.48
CA ASP A 6 24.83 -2.26 6.80
C ASP A 6 23.74 -1.86 7.78
N TYR A 7 23.34 -0.60 7.76
CA TYR A 7 22.29 -0.09 8.64
C TYR A 7 21.49 1.05 8.01
N VAL A 8 20.28 1.24 8.53
CA VAL A 8 19.47 2.44 8.35
C VAL A 8 19.18 3.01 9.72
N PHE A 9 19.55 4.27 9.93
CA PHE A 9 19.24 5.02 11.12
C PHE A 9 18.35 6.22 10.74
N ALA A 10 17.19 6.33 11.40
CA ALA A 10 16.26 7.43 11.19
C ALA A 10 16.01 8.15 12.51
N GLN A 11 16.02 9.47 12.49
CA GLN A 11 15.83 10.30 13.66
C GLN A 11 14.84 11.42 13.40
N LYS A 12 13.98 11.67 14.40
CA LYS A 12 13.14 12.84 14.51
C LYS A 12 13.66 13.69 15.68
N LYS A 13 13.85 14.99 15.46
CA LYS A 13 14.23 15.95 16.48
C LYS A 13 13.32 17.17 16.41
N ASP A 14 12.57 17.40 17.47
CA ASP A 14 11.69 18.57 17.57
C ASP A 14 12.53 19.81 17.92
N ASN A 15 12.34 20.88 17.15
CA ASN A 15 12.88 22.23 17.41
C ASN A 15 11.72 23.16 17.80
N ALA A 16 12.03 24.43 18.13
CA ALA A 16 11.02 25.40 18.56
C ALA A 16 9.90 25.61 17.50
N ASP A 17 10.28 25.74 16.22
CA ASP A 17 9.36 26.12 15.13
C ASP A 17 9.12 25.02 14.09
N ASN A 18 9.88 23.92 14.13
CA ASN A 18 9.82 22.85 13.14
C ASN A 18 10.35 21.53 13.68
N VAL A 19 10.27 20.50 12.85
CA VAL A 19 10.84 19.18 13.13
C VAL A 19 11.94 18.90 12.14
N CYS A 20 13.14 18.56 12.65
CA CYS A 20 14.22 18.03 11.83
C CYS A 20 14.07 16.52 11.70
N LEU A 21 13.94 16.04 10.48
CA LEU A 21 13.99 14.63 10.13
C LEU A 21 15.33 14.31 9.50
N SER A 22 16.01 13.28 9.94
CA SER A 22 17.27 12.84 9.35
C SER A 22 17.29 11.33 9.15
N VAL A 23 17.95 10.91 8.08
CA VAL A 23 18.17 9.50 7.74
C VAL A 23 19.65 9.34 7.40
N LYS A 24 20.30 8.37 8.06
CA LYS A 24 21.65 7.93 7.74
C LYS A 24 21.61 6.47 7.32
N VAL A 25 22.13 6.20 6.13
CA VAL A 25 22.16 4.87 5.55
C VAL A 25 23.60 4.48 5.30
N ARG A 26 23.95 3.26 5.69
CA ARG A 26 25.18 2.59 5.25
C ARG A 26 24.78 1.31 4.52
N TYR A 27 25.32 1.14 3.33
CA TYR A 27 25.09 -0.04 2.51
C TYR A 27 26.31 -0.28 1.61
N ASP A 28 26.81 -1.52 1.63
CA ASP A 28 27.99 -1.94 0.85
C ASP A 28 29.17 -0.96 0.99
N GLY A 29 29.52 -0.63 2.23
CA GLY A 29 30.63 0.28 2.57
C GLY A 29 30.41 1.76 2.26
N LYS A 30 29.33 2.13 1.58
CA LYS A 30 28.97 3.51 1.28
C LYS A 30 28.05 4.08 2.36
N THR A 31 28.15 5.37 2.63
CA THR A 31 27.30 6.07 3.60
C THR A 31 26.67 7.30 2.95
N CYS A 32 25.38 7.49 3.19
CA CYS A 32 24.65 8.68 2.79
C CYS A 32 23.81 9.19 3.95
N GLU A 33 23.79 10.51 4.14
CA GLU A 33 22.97 11.16 5.15
C GLU A 33 22.11 12.25 4.48
N LYS A 34 20.84 12.29 4.84
CA LYS A 34 19.88 13.27 4.35
C LYS A 34 19.11 13.84 5.53
N GLU A 35 18.83 15.14 5.47
CA GLU A 35 17.97 15.80 6.45
C GLU A 35 16.98 16.74 5.78
N GLU A 36 15.86 16.97 6.42
CA GLU A 36 14.81 17.90 5.99
C GLU A 36 14.13 18.51 7.21
N PHE A 37 13.84 19.81 7.14
CA PHE A 37 13.04 20.49 8.15
C PHE A 37 11.59 20.56 7.67
N VAL A 38 10.68 20.05 8.47
CA VAL A 38 9.25 19.99 8.16
C VAL A 38 8.42 20.69 9.24
N HIS A 39 7.24 21.18 8.89
CA HIS A 39 6.30 21.71 9.86
C HIS A 39 5.71 20.61 10.73
N PHE A 40 5.26 20.94 11.95
CA PHE A 40 4.64 19.96 12.87
C PHE A 40 3.41 19.27 12.30
N GLU A 41 2.66 19.94 11.42
CA GLU A 41 1.46 19.40 10.76
C GLU A 41 1.78 18.54 9.52
N SER A 42 3.05 18.40 9.13
CA SER A 42 3.45 17.63 7.97
C SER A 42 3.29 16.13 8.21
N ASP A 43 3.07 15.37 7.12
CA ASP A 43 3.09 13.91 7.14
C ASP A 43 4.55 13.44 7.36
N MET A 44 4.88 13.16 8.62
CA MET A 44 6.23 12.80 9.06
C MET A 44 6.68 11.48 8.44
N GLU A 45 5.76 10.51 8.31
CA GLU A 45 6.05 9.19 7.74
C GLU A 45 6.41 9.33 6.26
N LEU A 46 5.63 10.10 5.52
CA LEU A 46 5.90 10.36 4.11
C LEU A 46 7.23 11.12 3.92
N SER A 47 7.49 12.14 4.73
CA SER A 47 8.74 12.90 4.66
C SER A 47 9.95 12.03 4.95
N LEU A 48 9.89 11.20 5.97
CA LEU A 48 10.94 10.25 6.32
C LEU A 48 11.16 9.20 5.22
N SER A 49 10.06 8.68 4.65
CA SER A 49 10.11 7.73 3.52
C SER A 49 10.80 8.34 2.30
N ARG A 50 10.55 9.63 2.01
CA ARG A 50 11.21 10.36 0.93
C ARG A 50 12.70 10.56 1.17
N LEU A 51 13.11 10.85 2.40
CA LEU A 51 14.52 10.97 2.77
C LEU A 51 15.22 9.62 2.58
N LEU A 52 14.62 8.56 3.09
CA LEU A 52 15.15 7.19 2.94
C LEU A 52 15.26 6.79 1.47
N PHE A 53 14.22 7.04 0.68
CA PHE A 53 14.22 6.77 -0.76
C PHE A 53 15.37 7.47 -1.46
N LYS A 54 15.58 8.78 -1.19
CA LYS A 54 16.67 9.56 -1.78
C LYS A 54 18.05 9.01 -1.38
N ALA A 55 18.25 8.71 -0.08
CA ALA A 55 19.51 8.17 0.42
C ALA A 55 19.82 6.79 -0.19
N MET A 56 18.84 5.87 -0.21
CA MET A 56 18.99 4.55 -0.79
C MET A 56 19.24 4.61 -2.30
N SER A 57 18.49 5.44 -3.03
CA SER A 57 18.69 5.59 -4.48
C SER A 57 20.07 6.13 -4.82
N GLU A 58 20.61 7.05 -4.02
CA GLU A 58 21.96 7.59 -4.20
C GLU A 58 23.05 6.52 -3.99
N ILE A 59 22.92 5.69 -2.94
CA ILE A 59 23.90 4.64 -2.63
C ILE A 59 23.86 3.51 -3.65
N THR A 60 22.64 3.04 -3.97
CA THR A 60 22.45 1.82 -4.78
C THR A 60 22.40 2.08 -6.28
N GLY A 61 22.13 3.32 -6.71
CA GLY A 61 21.79 3.65 -8.09
C GLY A 61 20.42 3.12 -8.54
N ILE A 62 19.66 2.50 -7.65
CA ILE A 62 18.33 1.94 -7.95
C ILE A 62 17.26 2.96 -7.58
N VAL A 63 16.44 3.35 -8.55
CA VAL A 63 15.31 4.26 -8.35
C VAL A 63 14.00 3.51 -8.57
N PRO A 64 13.30 3.05 -7.52
CA PRO A 64 12.02 2.38 -7.63
C PRO A 64 10.98 3.26 -8.33
N LYS A 65 10.37 2.76 -9.40
CA LYS A 65 9.45 3.56 -10.24
C LYS A 65 8.16 4.00 -9.55
N TRP A 66 7.71 3.29 -8.52
CA TRP A 66 6.57 3.69 -7.69
C TRP A 66 6.91 4.70 -6.59
N GLY A 67 8.19 5.10 -6.50
CA GLY A 67 8.64 6.03 -5.46
C GLY A 67 8.43 5.47 -4.06
N VAL A 68 7.82 6.28 -3.20
CA VAL A 68 7.53 5.95 -1.80
C VAL A 68 6.08 5.53 -1.55
N ILE A 69 5.34 5.19 -2.61
CA ILE A 69 3.97 4.69 -2.44
C ILE A 69 4.02 3.33 -1.74
N THR A 70 3.45 3.26 -0.55
CA THR A 70 3.27 2.03 0.21
C THR A 70 1.92 1.39 -0.06
N GLY A 71 1.88 0.06 0.06
CA GLY A 71 0.67 -0.72 -0.15
C GLY A 71 0.50 -1.26 -1.57
N ILE A 72 -0.52 -2.10 -1.75
CA ILE A 72 -0.76 -2.88 -2.96
C ILE A 72 -1.68 -2.21 -3.99
N ARG A 73 -2.21 -1.02 -3.68
CA ARG A 73 -3.21 -0.34 -4.52
C ARG A 73 -2.84 1.13 -4.78
N PRO A 74 -1.79 1.41 -5.57
CA PRO A 74 -1.39 2.79 -5.89
C PRO A 74 -2.50 3.58 -6.59
N VAL A 75 -3.38 2.91 -7.36
CA VAL A 75 -4.54 3.51 -8.04
C VAL A 75 -5.52 4.16 -7.06
N LYS A 76 -5.61 3.68 -5.80
CA LYS A 76 -6.46 4.31 -4.78
C LYS A 76 -6.09 5.78 -4.58
N ARG A 77 -4.80 6.13 -4.57
CA ARG A 77 -4.35 7.53 -4.44
C ARG A 77 -4.86 8.40 -5.58
N VAL A 78 -4.85 7.85 -6.80
CA VAL A 78 -5.39 8.56 -7.97
C VAL A 78 -6.91 8.71 -7.88
N ASN A 79 -7.63 7.68 -7.45
CA ASN A 79 -9.08 7.75 -7.25
C ASN A 79 -9.46 8.81 -6.19
N ASP A 80 -8.72 8.88 -5.08
CA ASP A 80 -8.92 9.89 -4.04
C ASP A 80 -8.76 11.30 -4.64
N MET A 81 -7.67 11.56 -5.39
CA MET A 81 -7.41 12.84 -6.05
C MET A 81 -8.47 13.18 -7.11
N LEU A 82 -8.95 12.20 -7.88
CA LEU A 82 -10.05 12.39 -8.83
C LEU A 82 -11.35 12.77 -8.11
N SER A 83 -11.64 12.18 -6.97
CA SER A 83 -12.82 12.50 -6.17
C SER A 83 -12.76 13.90 -5.54
N GLU A 84 -11.55 14.42 -5.31
CA GLU A 84 -11.29 15.81 -4.90
C GLU A 84 -11.38 16.80 -6.08
N GLY A 85 -11.61 16.33 -7.31
CA GLY A 85 -11.78 17.16 -8.50
C GLY A 85 -10.48 17.55 -9.19
N MET A 86 -9.35 16.95 -8.85
CA MET A 86 -8.07 17.22 -9.48
C MET A 86 -8.05 16.74 -10.94
N ASN A 87 -7.48 17.56 -11.81
CA ASN A 87 -7.27 17.17 -13.20
C ASN A 87 -6.00 16.31 -13.38
N LYS A 88 -5.83 15.75 -14.60
CA LYS A 88 -4.69 14.85 -14.90
C LYS A 88 -3.33 15.48 -14.55
N ALA A 89 -3.11 16.73 -14.94
CA ALA A 89 -1.81 17.41 -14.71
C ALA A 89 -1.51 17.61 -13.23
N GLU A 90 -2.53 17.98 -12.45
CA GLU A 90 -2.43 18.13 -10.99
C GLU A 90 -2.14 16.81 -10.30
N ILE A 91 -2.81 15.72 -10.72
CA ILE A 91 -2.58 14.35 -10.21
C ILE A 91 -1.14 13.92 -10.50
N PHE A 92 -0.66 14.09 -11.74
CA PHE A 92 0.72 13.73 -12.10
C PHE A 92 1.72 14.51 -11.27
N LYS A 93 1.55 15.83 -11.17
CA LYS A 93 2.40 16.68 -10.33
C LYS A 93 2.40 16.24 -8.86
N ALA A 94 1.24 15.89 -8.30
CA ALA A 94 1.13 15.40 -6.94
C ALA A 94 1.81 14.03 -6.77
N MET A 95 1.63 13.10 -7.69
CA MET A 95 2.26 11.77 -7.66
C MET A 95 3.79 11.87 -7.75
N GLU A 96 4.32 12.72 -8.62
CA GLU A 96 5.76 12.94 -8.76
C GLU A 96 6.35 13.68 -7.54
N SER A 97 5.77 14.81 -7.18
CA SER A 97 6.35 15.66 -6.12
C SER A 97 6.17 15.09 -4.73
N ARG A 98 5.00 14.50 -4.43
CA ARG A 98 4.67 13.97 -3.11
C ARG A 98 5.21 12.57 -2.90
N TYR A 99 5.04 11.68 -3.89
CA TYR A 99 5.37 10.27 -3.77
C TYR A 99 6.63 9.84 -4.53
N LEU A 100 7.28 10.72 -5.29
CA LEU A 100 8.45 10.41 -6.12
C LEU A 100 8.17 9.30 -7.16
N CYS A 101 6.92 9.20 -7.61
CA CYS A 101 6.48 8.23 -8.58
C CYS A 101 6.95 8.63 -9.98
N SER A 102 7.41 7.69 -10.79
CA SER A 102 7.80 7.98 -12.19
C SER A 102 6.59 8.31 -13.04
N GLU A 103 6.77 9.11 -14.09
CA GLU A 103 5.73 9.47 -15.06
C GLU A 103 5.05 8.22 -15.64
N GLU A 104 5.82 7.20 -16.01
CA GLU A 104 5.31 5.91 -16.52
C GLU A 104 4.30 5.28 -15.55
N LYS A 105 4.60 5.28 -14.24
CA LYS A 105 3.74 4.70 -13.23
C LYS A 105 2.54 5.59 -12.89
N CYS A 106 2.71 6.90 -12.96
CA CYS A 106 1.60 7.85 -12.87
C CYS A 106 0.59 7.62 -14.00
N ASP A 107 1.06 7.44 -15.25
CA ASP A 107 0.19 7.18 -16.39
C ASP A 107 -0.56 5.85 -16.27
N ILE A 108 0.12 4.78 -15.86
CA ILE A 108 -0.52 3.48 -15.60
C ILE A 108 -1.60 3.62 -14.52
N ALA A 109 -1.27 4.25 -13.38
CA ALA A 109 -2.23 4.43 -12.28
C ALA A 109 -3.44 5.26 -12.71
N TYR A 110 -3.21 6.35 -13.44
CA TYR A 110 -4.26 7.21 -13.95
C TYR A 110 -5.18 6.50 -14.94
N LYS A 111 -4.62 5.83 -15.96
CA LYS A 111 -5.41 5.06 -16.93
C LYS A 111 -6.24 3.98 -16.25
N THR A 112 -5.66 3.27 -15.27
CA THR A 112 -6.38 2.27 -14.51
C THR A 112 -7.54 2.90 -13.73
N ALA A 113 -7.31 4.04 -13.05
CA ALA A 113 -8.36 4.76 -12.32
C ALA A 113 -9.52 5.16 -13.23
N ILE A 114 -9.23 5.74 -14.42
CA ILE A 114 -10.25 6.12 -15.37
C ILE A 114 -11.03 4.92 -15.91
N THR A 115 -10.34 3.80 -16.16
CA THR A 115 -10.99 2.56 -16.61
C THR A 115 -11.90 1.95 -15.54
N GLN A 116 -11.52 2.05 -14.27
CA GLN A 116 -12.31 1.55 -13.15
C GLN A 116 -13.49 2.46 -12.79
N LYS A 117 -13.37 3.77 -13.09
CA LYS A 117 -14.35 4.78 -12.65
C LYS A 117 -15.80 4.41 -13.00
N PRO A 118 -16.18 4.02 -14.23
CA PRO A 118 -17.56 3.68 -14.54
C PRO A 118 -18.12 2.58 -13.64
N VAL A 119 -17.30 1.53 -13.34
CA VAL A 119 -17.72 0.42 -12.47
C VAL A 119 -17.87 0.89 -11.02
N LEU A 120 -16.96 1.77 -10.56
CA LEU A 120 -17.04 2.31 -9.19
C LEU A 120 -18.20 3.30 -9.01
N ASP A 121 -18.54 4.05 -10.04
CA ASP A 121 -19.64 5.00 -10.02
C ASP A 121 -21.03 4.31 -9.99
N GLU A 122 -21.12 3.04 -10.42
CA GLU A 122 -22.33 2.22 -10.35
C GLU A 122 -22.58 1.61 -8.96
N LEU A 123 -21.57 1.63 -8.07
CA LEU A 123 -21.71 1.07 -6.74
C LEU A 123 -22.70 1.89 -5.89
N GLU A 124 -23.72 1.21 -5.37
CA GLU A 124 -24.69 1.81 -4.45
C GLU A 124 -24.06 1.96 -3.05
N LYS A 125 -24.48 2.99 -2.30
CA LYS A 125 -23.95 3.26 -0.94
C LYS A 125 -24.23 2.14 0.06
N ASP A 126 -25.30 1.38 -0.18
CA ASP A 126 -25.75 0.26 0.63
C ASP A 126 -25.32 -1.10 0.05
N SER A 127 -24.39 -1.09 -0.92
CA SER A 127 -23.81 -2.33 -1.46
C SER A 127 -22.54 -2.76 -0.72
N PHE A 128 -22.22 -4.05 -0.79
CA PHE A 128 -21.00 -4.62 -0.28
C PHE A 128 -20.44 -5.70 -1.22
N SER A 129 -19.12 -5.89 -1.15
CA SER A 129 -18.41 -6.98 -1.83
C SER A 129 -18.03 -8.05 -0.83
N LEU A 130 -18.28 -9.32 -1.16
CA LEU A 130 -17.89 -10.46 -0.34
C LEU A 130 -16.57 -11.04 -0.85
N TYR A 131 -15.55 -11.06 -0.01
CA TYR A 131 -14.30 -11.78 -0.27
C TYR A 131 -14.27 -13.08 0.53
N VAL A 132 -14.15 -14.20 -0.19
CA VAL A 132 -14.08 -15.53 0.39
C VAL A 132 -12.64 -16.04 0.26
N SER A 133 -11.89 -16.04 1.35
CA SER A 133 -10.49 -16.45 1.35
C SER A 133 -10.36 -17.98 1.43
N VAL A 134 -9.47 -18.54 0.61
CA VAL A 134 -9.05 -19.95 0.71
C VAL A 134 -7.55 -19.98 1.01
N PRO A 135 -7.12 -20.17 2.29
CA PRO A 135 -5.72 -20.03 2.70
C PRO A 135 -4.87 -21.29 2.47
N PHE A 136 -5.34 -22.23 1.67
CA PHE A 136 -4.62 -23.48 1.38
C PHE A 136 -4.07 -23.44 -0.05
N CYS A 137 -2.74 -23.57 -0.19
CA CYS A 137 -2.08 -23.58 -1.49
C CYS A 137 -1.29 -24.88 -1.69
N PRO A 138 -1.35 -25.48 -2.88
CA PRO A 138 -0.50 -26.63 -3.24
C PRO A 138 0.98 -26.28 -3.14
N THR A 139 1.34 -25.09 -3.59
CA THR A 139 2.69 -24.51 -3.54
C THR A 139 2.64 -23.08 -3.07
N ARG A 140 3.68 -22.63 -2.38
CA ARG A 140 3.78 -21.24 -1.97
C ARG A 140 4.63 -20.45 -2.96
N CYS A 141 4.04 -19.43 -3.61
CA CYS A 141 4.79 -18.52 -4.48
C CYS A 141 5.84 -17.74 -3.68
N SER A 142 7.04 -17.56 -4.23
CA SER A 142 8.15 -16.86 -3.57
C SER A 142 7.82 -15.41 -3.18
N TYR A 143 6.90 -14.78 -3.88
CA TYR A 143 6.43 -13.41 -3.65
C TYR A 143 5.12 -13.32 -2.86
N CYS A 144 4.59 -14.43 -2.33
CA CYS A 144 3.28 -14.44 -1.67
C CYS A 144 3.32 -13.76 -0.30
N SER A 145 2.53 -12.71 -0.14
CA SER A 145 2.31 -12.00 1.13
C SER A 145 1.02 -12.40 1.85
N PHE A 146 0.19 -13.25 1.23
CA PHE A 146 -1.04 -13.72 1.86
C PHE A 146 -0.74 -14.74 2.96
N VAL A 147 -1.63 -14.77 3.97
CA VAL A 147 -1.65 -15.85 4.95
C VAL A 147 -2.07 -17.13 4.22
N SER A 148 -1.12 -18.05 4.05
CA SER A 148 -1.35 -19.30 3.34
C SER A 148 -0.61 -20.44 4.00
N GLN A 149 -1.22 -21.64 3.95
CA GLN A 149 -0.66 -22.87 4.48
C GLN A 149 -0.44 -23.85 3.33
N SER A 150 0.61 -24.70 3.43
CA SER A 150 0.79 -25.79 2.49
C SER A 150 -0.33 -26.81 2.66
N ILE A 151 -0.97 -27.18 1.55
CA ILE A 151 -2.05 -28.18 1.55
C ILE A 151 -1.59 -29.54 2.11
N GLU A 152 -0.32 -29.92 1.90
CA GLU A 152 0.23 -31.20 2.34
C GLU A 152 0.13 -31.40 3.85
N GLY A 153 0.44 -30.37 4.65
CA GLY A 153 0.37 -30.42 6.11
C GLY A 153 -1.04 -30.28 6.68
N TRP A 154 -1.99 -29.75 5.89
CA TRP A 154 -3.29 -29.29 6.39
C TRP A 154 -4.49 -29.94 5.71
N MET A 155 -4.26 -30.91 4.83
CA MET A 155 -5.31 -31.59 4.02
C MET A 155 -6.48 -32.10 4.87
N LYS A 156 -6.18 -32.63 6.07
CA LYS A 156 -7.21 -33.18 6.97
C LYS A 156 -8.16 -32.11 7.53
N LEU A 157 -7.73 -30.83 7.59
CA LEU A 157 -8.55 -29.75 8.11
C LEU A 157 -9.40 -29.07 7.03
N ILE A 158 -9.14 -29.32 5.75
CA ILE A 158 -9.87 -28.66 4.65
C ILE A 158 -11.39 -28.90 4.74
N PRO A 159 -11.89 -30.12 5.00
CA PRO A 159 -13.35 -30.32 5.11
C PRO A 159 -13.99 -29.54 6.25
N GLU A 160 -13.33 -29.47 7.42
CA GLU A 160 -13.80 -28.67 8.55
C GLU A 160 -13.77 -27.18 8.23
N TYR A 161 -12.69 -26.72 7.60
CA TYR A 161 -12.56 -25.33 7.16
C TYR A 161 -13.70 -24.94 6.21
N VAL A 162 -13.98 -25.75 5.20
CA VAL A 162 -15.06 -25.49 4.24
C VAL A 162 -16.43 -25.42 4.95
N ASN A 163 -16.71 -26.33 5.90
CA ASN A 163 -17.93 -26.28 6.68
C ASN A 163 -18.04 -24.97 7.48
N LYS A 164 -16.95 -24.56 8.15
CA LYS A 164 -16.93 -23.30 8.91
C LYS A 164 -17.07 -22.07 8.00
N LEU A 165 -16.42 -22.09 6.85
CA LEU A 165 -16.55 -21.03 5.84
C LEU A 165 -18.00 -20.89 5.35
N CYS A 166 -18.69 -22.02 5.10
CA CYS A 166 -20.12 -22.00 4.74
C CYS A 166 -20.99 -21.43 5.87
N GLU A 167 -20.71 -21.79 7.14
CA GLU A 167 -21.40 -21.22 8.29
C GLU A 167 -21.18 -19.68 8.38
N GLU A 168 -19.95 -19.21 8.16
CA GLU A 168 -19.62 -17.76 8.14
C GLU A 168 -20.34 -17.02 7.02
N ILE A 169 -20.41 -17.59 5.82
CA ILE A 169 -21.15 -17.00 4.69
C ILE A 169 -22.64 -16.86 5.04
N VAL A 170 -23.24 -17.90 5.61
CA VAL A 170 -24.66 -17.87 6.04
C VAL A 170 -24.87 -16.83 7.14
N TYR A 171 -23.94 -16.71 8.10
CA TYR A 171 -24.00 -15.71 9.16
C TYR A 171 -23.84 -14.30 8.60
N THR A 172 -22.89 -14.07 7.70
CA THR A 172 -22.69 -12.80 7.00
C THR A 172 -23.96 -12.40 6.25
N ALA A 173 -24.60 -13.32 5.53
CA ALA A 173 -25.86 -13.04 4.83
C ALA A 173 -27.00 -12.61 5.79
N LYS A 174 -27.06 -13.18 7.01
CA LYS A 174 -28.03 -12.74 8.03
C LYS A 174 -27.75 -11.32 8.54
N ILE A 175 -26.47 -10.98 8.76
CA ILE A 175 -26.07 -9.65 9.23
C ILE A 175 -26.35 -8.62 8.14
N THR A 176 -25.89 -8.84 6.91
CA THR A 176 -26.07 -7.91 5.80
C THR A 176 -27.56 -7.65 5.50
N LYS A 177 -28.39 -8.69 5.60
CA LYS A 177 -29.84 -8.52 5.49
C LYS A 177 -30.43 -7.65 6.60
N LYS A 178 -29.97 -7.77 7.86
CA LYS A 178 -30.41 -6.90 8.97
C LYS A 178 -29.97 -5.46 8.78
N LEU A 179 -28.82 -5.23 8.15
CA LEU A 179 -28.29 -3.90 7.85
C LEU A 179 -28.86 -3.29 6.56
N GLY A 180 -29.68 -4.04 5.81
CA GLY A 180 -30.25 -3.59 4.54
C GLY A 180 -29.23 -3.50 3.41
N LEU A 181 -28.06 -4.18 3.55
CA LEU A 181 -27.01 -4.14 2.55
C LEU A 181 -27.30 -5.09 1.38
N LYS A 182 -26.92 -4.68 0.18
CA LYS A 182 -27.04 -5.46 -1.06
C LYS A 182 -25.70 -6.06 -1.44
N LEU A 183 -25.67 -7.35 -1.79
CA LEU A 183 -24.47 -8.00 -2.33
C LEU A 183 -24.26 -7.56 -3.78
N ASP A 184 -23.12 -6.94 -4.04
CA ASP A 184 -22.73 -6.46 -5.37
C ASP A 184 -21.78 -7.43 -6.07
N THR A 185 -20.69 -7.80 -5.42
CA THR A 185 -19.69 -8.71 -5.99
C THR A 185 -19.27 -9.79 -5.00
N VAL A 186 -18.86 -10.93 -5.56
CA VAL A 186 -18.23 -12.03 -4.80
C VAL A 186 -16.90 -12.37 -5.44
N TYR A 187 -15.86 -12.43 -4.62
CA TYR A 187 -14.52 -12.82 -5.03
C TYR A 187 -14.01 -14.00 -4.20
N PHE A 188 -13.54 -15.06 -4.88
CA PHE A 188 -12.93 -16.25 -4.30
C PHE A 188 -11.43 -16.27 -4.53
#